data_5ed92532fdbaca41d41b9a8d682b3fd6
#
_entry.id   5ed92532fdbaca41d41b9a8d682b3fd6
#
_cell.length_a   1.000
_cell.length_b   1.000
_cell.length_c   1.000
_cell.angle_alpha   90.00
_cell.angle_beta   90.00
_cell.angle_gamma   90.00
#
_symmetry.space_group_name_H-M   'P 1'
#
loop_
_entity.id
_entity.type
_entity.pdbx_description
1 polymer ?
#
loop_
_entity_poly.entity_id
_entity_poly.type
_entity_poly.pdbx_seq_one_letter_code
_entity_poly.pdbx_strand_id
1 'polypeptide(L)'
;MAAIDIPNDGISLRFKYGPQTIFLFVDRSATFDAISTQLLEVLRERYPRGLAHAAMLPETTPIPAIGEEARVVFAAPKNLRDLGAGWKPLNTDNGETPASMRLRENAALAFAIQRGDEIGEAASFHVEIPTFEDEDE
;
A
#
# COMPACT_ATOMS: atom_id res chain seq x y z
N MET A 1 3.42 -29.47 14.03
CA MET A 1 3.30 -28.98 13.80
C MET A 1 3.39 -28.25 13.75
N ALA A 2 3.60 -27.98 13.55
CA ALA A 2 3.60 -27.26 13.46
C ALA A 2 3.31 -26.57 13.07
N ALA A 3 3.15 -26.57 13.30
CA ALA A 3 2.78 -25.86 12.88
C ALA A 3 3.27 -25.07 12.39
N ILE A 4 3.63 -25.38 11.82
CA ILE A 4 4.07 -24.40 11.35
C ILE A 4 3.26 -23.46 10.84
N ASP A 5 3.21 -22.45 11.34
CA ASP A 5 2.28 -21.49 11.06
C ASP A 5 2.67 -20.56 10.00
N ILE A 6 3.81 -20.73 9.41
CA ILE A 6 4.22 -19.90 8.31
C ILE A 6 3.56 -20.40 7.07
N PRO A 7 2.69 -19.63 6.44
CA PRO A 7 2.02 -20.10 5.24
C PRO A 7 3.02 -20.25 4.13
N ASN A 8 2.92 -21.34 3.40
CA ASN A 8 3.74 -21.52 2.24
C ASN A 8 3.42 -20.55 1.15
N ASP A 9 2.24 -19.96 1.22
CA ASP A 9 1.77 -19.03 0.20
C ASP A 9 1.94 -17.59 0.59
N GLY A 10 2.77 -17.31 1.58
CA GLY A 10 3.00 -15.93 2.00
C GLY A 10 3.89 -15.18 1.03
N ILE A 11 3.71 -13.88 1.00
CA ILE A 11 4.48 -13.00 0.15
C ILE A 11 4.65 -11.68 0.87
N SER A 12 5.83 -11.09 0.73
CA SER A 12 6.09 -9.75 1.26
C SER A 12 5.75 -8.72 0.21
N LEU A 13 5.02 -7.69 0.62
CA LEU A 13 4.67 -6.58 -0.27
C LEU A 13 5.12 -5.28 0.36
N ARG A 14 5.48 -4.32 -0.48
CA ARG A 14 5.88 -2.98 -0.05
C ARG A 14 4.76 -2.02 -0.40
N PHE A 15 4.16 -1.42 0.61
CA PHE A 15 3.07 -0.47 0.40
C PHE A 15 3.63 0.94 0.56
N LYS A 16 3.51 1.74 -0.49
CA LYS A 16 4.15 3.04 -0.55
C LYS A 16 3.15 4.18 -0.48
N TYR A 17 3.45 5.15 0.35
CA TYR A 17 2.66 6.36 0.47
C TYR A 17 3.61 7.50 0.86
N GLY A 18 3.68 8.55 0.02
CA GLY A 18 4.62 9.62 0.27
C GLY A 18 6.03 9.08 0.42
N PRO A 19 6.72 9.48 1.46
CA PRO A 19 8.06 8.95 1.73
C PRO A 19 8.07 7.63 2.48
N GLN A 20 6.90 7.14 2.91
CA GLN A 20 6.85 5.93 3.72
C GLN A 20 6.75 4.68 2.87
N THR A 21 7.35 3.61 3.37
CA THR A 21 7.16 2.27 2.80
C THR A 21 6.83 1.35 3.96
N ILE A 22 5.71 0.67 3.84
CA ILE A 22 5.26 -0.28 4.85
C ILE A 22 5.39 -1.67 4.27
N PHE A 23 6.14 -2.53 4.96
CA PHE A 23 6.32 -3.91 4.54
C PHE A 23 5.30 -4.76 5.26
N LEU A 24 4.53 -5.54 4.51
CA LEU A 24 3.62 -6.51 5.09
C LEU A 24 3.88 -7.87 4.49
N PHE A 25 3.79 -8.88 5.33
CA PHE A 25 3.79 -10.25 4.88
C PHE A 25 2.34 -10.71 4.84
N VAL A 26 1.85 -11.08 3.66
CA VAL A 26 0.45 -11.40 3.47
C VAL A 26 0.33 -12.76 2.79
N ASP A 27 -0.83 -13.39 2.93
CA ASP A 27 -1.15 -14.62 2.24
C ASP A 27 -1.47 -14.29 0.79
N ARG A 28 -0.91 -15.04 -0.14
CA ARG A 28 -1.19 -14.81 -1.56
C ARG A 28 -2.66 -14.98 -1.90
N SER A 29 -3.38 -15.74 -1.08
CA SER A 29 -4.80 -15.98 -1.29
C SER A 29 -5.69 -14.99 -0.56
N ALA A 30 -5.11 -14.05 0.19
CA ALA A 30 -5.91 -13.06 0.90
C ALA A 30 -6.45 -12.04 -0.09
N THR A 31 -7.70 -11.64 0.12
CA THR A 31 -8.26 -10.58 -0.71
C THR A 31 -7.65 -9.25 -0.33
N PHE A 32 -7.72 -8.30 -1.25
CA PHE A 32 -7.22 -6.96 -0.93
C PHE A 32 -8.06 -6.29 0.14
N ASP A 33 -9.32 -6.69 0.33
CA ASP A 33 -10.07 -6.21 1.47
C ASP A 33 -9.43 -6.64 2.78
N ALA A 34 -9.03 -7.91 2.88
CA ALA A 34 -8.35 -8.40 4.06
C ALA A 34 -6.99 -7.75 4.25
N ILE A 35 -6.27 -7.54 3.14
CA ILE A 35 -4.98 -6.87 3.19
C ILE A 35 -5.15 -5.43 3.63
N SER A 36 -6.20 -4.76 3.17
CA SER A 36 -6.49 -3.39 3.60
C SER A 36 -6.69 -3.31 5.11
N THR A 37 -7.42 -4.27 5.66
CA THR A 37 -7.64 -4.31 7.10
C THR A 37 -6.31 -4.47 7.83
N GLN A 38 -5.48 -5.39 7.35
CA GLN A 38 -4.18 -5.61 7.96
C GLN A 38 -3.31 -4.37 7.86
N LEU A 39 -3.30 -3.71 6.72
CA LEU A 39 -2.54 -2.50 6.52
C LEU A 39 -2.99 -1.40 7.46
N LEU A 40 -4.30 -1.18 7.59
CA LEU A 40 -4.81 -0.14 8.46
C LEU A 40 -4.45 -0.40 9.92
N GLU A 41 -4.46 -1.66 10.34
CA GLU A 41 -4.05 -1.99 11.70
C GLU A 41 -2.61 -1.58 11.96
N VAL A 42 -1.72 -1.87 11.02
CA VAL A 42 -0.33 -1.51 11.15
C VAL A 42 -0.17 0.02 11.16
N LEU A 43 -0.92 0.69 10.29
CA LEU A 43 -0.83 2.15 10.21
C LEU A 43 -1.29 2.80 11.50
N ARG A 44 -2.37 2.30 12.10
CA ARG A 44 -2.84 2.86 13.37
C ARG A 44 -1.80 2.73 14.47
N GLU A 45 -1.08 1.63 14.44
CA GLU A 45 -0.08 1.35 15.45
C GLU A 45 1.18 2.17 15.25
N ARG A 46 1.63 2.27 14.01
CA ARG A 46 2.94 2.89 13.72
C ARG A 46 2.86 4.37 13.38
N TYR A 47 1.73 4.81 12.87
CA TYR A 47 1.58 6.20 12.42
C TYR A 47 0.36 6.84 13.05
N PRO A 48 0.30 6.91 14.38
CA PRO A 48 -0.89 7.46 15.04
C PRO A 48 -1.15 8.91 14.70
N ARG A 49 -0.13 9.62 14.20
CA ARG A 49 -0.30 11.02 13.82
C ARG A 49 -0.55 11.21 12.34
N GLY A 50 -0.68 10.10 11.59
CA GLY A 50 -0.95 10.16 10.17
C GLY A 50 0.29 9.92 9.34
N LEU A 51 0.06 9.81 8.04
CA LEU A 51 1.12 9.56 7.06
C LEU A 51 1.56 10.88 6.44
N ALA A 52 2.86 11.09 6.31
CA ALA A 52 3.37 12.29 5.65
C ALA A 52 3.13 12.21 4.16
N HIS A 53 2.73 13.33 3.54
CA HIS A 53 2.60 13.39 2.10
C HIS A 53 3.94 13.48 1.42
N ALA A 54 4.86 14.21 2.01
CA ALA A 54 6.22 14.36 1.47
C ALA A 54 7.14 14.61 2.65
N ALA A 55 8.40 14.25 2.47
CA ALA A 55 9.37 14.30 3.56
C ALA A 55 9.54 15.71 4.11
N MET A 56 9.46 16.70 3.25
CA MET A 56 9.76 18.08 3.65
C MET A 56 8.53 18.93 3.90
N LEU A 57 7.34 18.36 3.83
CA LEU A 57 6.10 19.10 4.00
C LEU A 57 5.38 18.65 5.25
N PRO A 58 4.68 19.58 5.93
CA PRO A 58 4.02 19.23 7.18
C PRO A 58 2.69 18.51 7.00
N GLU A 59 2.15 18.47 5.80
CA GLU A 59 0.85 17.85 5.60
C GLU A 59 0.89 16.36 5.88
N THR A 60 -0.15 15.87 6.55
CA THR A 60 -0.28 14.45 6.82
C THR A 60 -1.69 14.00 6.48
N THR A 61 -1.81 12.70 6.22
CA THR A 61 -3.09 12.05 6.02
C THR A 61 -3.41 11.26 7.28
N PRO A 62 -4.48 11.61 8.01
CA PRO A 62 -4.82 10.86 9.21
C PRO A 62 -5.22 9.44 8.86
N ILE A 63 -4.97 8.52 9.79
CA ILE A 63 -5.35 7.13 9.60
C ILE A 63 -6.79 6.97 10.05
N PRO A 64 -7.65 6.30 9.26
CA PRO A 64 -9.04 6.12 9.67
C PRO A 64 -9.15 5.36 10.97
N ALA A 65 -10.08 5.79 11.82
CA ALA A 65 -10.38 5.08 13.04
C ALA A 65 -11.17 3.82 12.72
N ILE A 66 -11.18 2.89 13.67
CA ILE A 66 -11.99 1.70 13.53
C ILE A 66 -13.46 2.13 13.44
N GLY A 67 -14.14 1.65 12.40
CA GLY A 67 -15.54 2.00 12.18
C GLY A 67 -15.75 3.23 11.35
N GLU A 68 -14.71 3.98 11.03
CA GLU A 68 -14.84 5.13 10.17
C GLU A 68 -15.04 4.67 8.73
N GLU A 69 -15.89 5.36 7.99
CA GLU A 69 -16.13 5.02 6.59
C GLU A 69 -14.92 5.42 5.77
N ALA A 70 -14.15 4.43 5.36
CA ALA A 70 -12.93 4.68 4.61
C ALA A 70 -12.56 3.43 3.84
N ARG A 71 -11.81 3.63 2.77
CA ARG A 71 -11.38 2.55 1.91
C ARG A 71 -9.94 2.79 1.49
N VAL A 72 -9.16 1.71 1.45
CA VAL A 72 -7.80 1.77 0.89
C VAL A 72 -7.86 1.28 -0.54
N VAL A 73 -7.27 2.03 -1.44
CA VAL A 73 -7.16 1.66 -2.84
C VAL A 73 -5.69 1.54 -3.19
N PHE A 74 -5.40 0.76 -4.22
CA PHE A 74 -4.02 0.37 -4.54
C PHE A 74 -3.71 0.64 -6.00
N ALA A 75 -2.42 0.79 -6.29
CA ALA A 75 -1.95 0.95 -7.66
C ALA A 75 -0.63 0.21 -7.82
N ALA A 76 -0.41 -0.32 -9.01
CA ALA A 76 0.84 -0.98 -9.35
C ALA A 76 1.72 -0.04 -10.16
N PRO A 77 3.05 -0.24 -10.14
CA PRO A 77 3.92 0.61 -10.96
C PRO A 77 3.64 0.41 -12.44
N LYS A 78 3.65 1.48 -13.19
CA LYS A 78 3.55 1.38 -14.64
C LYS A 78 4.78 0.73 -15.23
N ASN A 79 5.92 0.91 -14.57
CA ASN A 79 7.18 0.32 -14.99
C ASN A 79 7.86 -0.23 -13.75
N LEU A 80 8.05 -1.55 -13.71
CA LEU A 80 8.64 -2.18 -12.54
C LEU A 80 10.07 -1.74 -12.27
N ARG A 81 10.76 -1.26 -13.28
CA ARG A 81 12.15 -0.81 -13.13
C ARG A 81 12.26 0.67 -12.86
N ASP A 82 11.16 1.41 -12.96
CA ASP A 82 11.20 2.85 -12.79
C ASP A 82 9.92 3.28 -12.11
N LEU A 83 9.95 3.32 -10.79
CA LEU A 83 8.77 3.69 -10.02
C LEU A 83 8.35 5.13 -10.27
N GLY A 84 9.29 5.96 -10.75
CA GLY A 84 8.97 7.33 -11.10
C GLY A 84 8.12 7.47 -12.35
N ALA A 85 7.94 6.38 -13.12
CA ALA A 85 7.11 6.42 -14.30
C ALA A 85 5.62 6.51 -13.98
N GLY A 86 5.25 6.33 -12.72
CA GLY A 86 3.86 6.49 -12.30
C GLY A 86 3.23 5.19 -11.87
N TRP A 87 1.97 5.29 -11.54
CA TRP A 87 1.24 4.19 -10.92
C TRP A 87 -0.07 3.98 -11.66
N LYS A 88 -0.44 2.72 -11.80
CA LYS A 88 -1.67 2.32 -12.48
C LYS A 88 -2.65 1.79 -11.43
N PRO A 89 -3.82 2.39 -11.30
CA PRO A 89 -4.78 1.93 -10.29
C PRO A 89 -5.19 0.49 -10.54
N LEU A 90 -5.34 -0.25 -9.46
CA LEU A 90 -5.80 -1.62 -9.50
C LEU A 90 -7.28 -1.69 -9.15
N ASN A 91 -7.99 -2.54 -9.86
CA ASN A 91 -9.37 -2.82 -9.51
C ASN A 91 -9.37 -4.03 -8.58
N THR A 92 -9.71 -3.81 -7.31
CA THR A 92 -9.71 -4.89 -6.33
C THR A 92 -11.13 -5.17 -5.82
N ASP A 93 -12.15 -4.83 -6.61
CA ASP A 93 -13.52 -4.91 -6.14
C ASP A 93 -14.12 -6.30 -6.28
N ASN A 94 -13.46 -7.19 -6.99
CA ASN A 94 -14.02 -8.50 -7.28
C ASN A 94 -13.31 -9.62 -6.54
N GLY A 95 -12.73 -9.32 -5.39
CA GLY A 95 -12.08 -10.34 -4.58
C GLY A 95 -10.69 -10.73 -5.08
N GLU A 96 -10.04 -9.82 -5.78
CA GLU A 96 -8.68 -10.07 -6.25
C GLU A 96 -7.73 -10.33 -5.09
N THR A 97 -6.69 -11.10 -5.36
CA THR A 97 -5.68 -11.47 -4.40
C THR A 97 -4.31 -11.22 -5.02
N PRO A 98 -3.24 -11.23 -4.21
CA PRO A 98 -1.90 -11.14 -4.79
C PRO A 98 -1.64 -12.23 -5.83
N ALA A 99 -2.15 -13.44 -5.57
CA ALA A 99 -1.95 -14.54 -6.53
C ALA A 99 -2.68 -14.27 -7.83
N SER A 100 -3.93 -13.80 -7.76
CA SER A 100 -4.70 -13.56 -8.98
C SER A 100 -4.12 -12.41 -9.78
N MET A 101 -3.43 -11.49 -9.13
CA MET A 101 -2.77 -10.38 -9.81
C MET A 101 -1.32 -10.66 -10.13
N ARG A 102 -0.83 -11.86 -9.80
CA ARG A 102 0.50 -12.31 -10.13
C ARG A 102 1.59 -11.42 -9.55
N LEU A 103 1.37 -10.97 -8.33
CA LEU A 103 2.36 -10.14 -7.65
C LEU A 103 3.53 -11.01 -7.22
N ARG A 104 4.71 -10.42 -7.25
CA ARG A 104 5.93 -11.11 -6.89
C ARG A 104 6.37 -10.70 -5.50
N GLU A 105 7.30 -11.48 -4.96
CA GLU A 105 7.90 -11.16 -3.66
C GLU A 105 8.46 -9.75 -3.70
N ASN A 106 8.16 -8.98 -2.67
CA ASN A 106 8.62 -7.60 -2.51
C ASN A 106 8.06 -6.63 -3.55
N ALA A 107 6.95 -6.99 -4.21
CA ALA A 107 6.34 -6.08 -5.15
C ALA A 107 5.95 -4.78 -4.46
N ALA A 108 6.13 -3.67 -5.17
CA ALA A 108 5.75 -2.37 -4.65
C ALA A 108 4.35 -2.02 -5.13
N LEU A 109 3.53 -1.54 -4.20
CA LEU A 109 2.18 -1.06 -4.51
C LEU A 109 2.03 0.29 -3.84
N ALA A 110 1.49 1.26 -4.57
CA ALA A 110 1.09 2.51 -3.94
C ALA A 110 -0.29 2.33 -3.34
N PHE A 111 -0.60 3.10 -2.31
CA PHE A 111 -1.95 3.06 -1.77
C PHE A 111 -2.41 4.48 -1.45
N ALA A 112 -3.73 4.62 -1.37
CA ALA A 112 -4.37 5.86 -0.97
C ALA A 112 -5.56 5.52 -0.11
N ILE A 113 -5.91 6.44 0.78
CA ILE A 113 -7.03 6.27 1.69
C ILE A 113 -8.13 7.20 1.23
N GLN A 114 -9.30 6.65 0.94
CA GLN A 114 -10.47 7.42 0.54
C GLN A 114 -11.47 7.41 1.67
N ARG A 115 -12.07 8.57 1.92
CA ARG A 115 -13.04 8.73 3.00
C ARG A 115 -14.30 9.35 2.46
N GLY A 116 -15.43 8.89 2.98
CA GLY A 116 -16.72 9.49 2.69
C GLY A 116 -16.97 9.67 1.20
N ASP A 117 -17.09 10.90 0.75
CA ASP A 117 -17.40 11.19 -0.64
C ASP A 117 -16.32 10.79 -1.60
N GLU A 118 -15.11 10.58 -1.13
CA GLU A 118 -13.99 10.19 -2.00
C GLU A 118 -14.09 8.74 -2.45
N ILE A 119 -14.84 7.94 -1.71
CA ILE A 119 -14.90 6.51 -2.02
C ILE A 119 -15.59 6.35 -3.36
N GLY A 120 -14.91 5.63 -4.26
CA GLY A 120 -15.42 5.42 -5.61
C GLY A 120 -14.92 6.41 -6.63
N GLU A 121 -14.28 7.50 -6.20
CA GLU A 121 -13.72 8.46 -7.13
C GLU A 121 -12.33 8.02 -7.56
N ALA A 122 -11.83 8.67 -8.60
CA ALA A 122 -10.48 8.40 -9.05
C ALA A 122 -9.50 8.79 -7.95
N ALA A 123 -8.59 7.88 -7.63
CA ALA A 123 -7.65 8.10 -6.54
C ALA A 123 -6.36 8.72 -7.08
N SER A 124 -5.74 9.54 -6.24
CA SER A 124 -4.40 10.05 -6.50
C SER A 124 -3.43 9.33 -5.58
N PHE A 125 -2.34 8.88 -6.15
CA PHE A 125 -1.34 8.13 -5.38
C PHE A 125 -0.11 8.99 -5.19
N HIS A 126 0.25 9.23 -3.94
CA HIS A 126 1.37 10.07 -3.59
C HIS A 126 2.53 9.19 -3.16
N VAL A 127 3.53 9.07 -4.02
CA VAL A 127 4.72 8.29 -3.71
C VAL A 127 5.93 9.15 -3.97
N GLU A 128 6.74 9.31 -2.95
CA GLU A 128 7.98 10.08 -3.08
C GLU A 128 9.09 9.09 -3.37
N ILE A 129 9.71 9.24 -4.53
CA ILE A 129 10.75 8.32 -4.97
C ILE A 129 12.09 8.97 -4.66
N PRO A 130 12.95 8.32 -3.89
CA PRO A 130 14.28 8.87 -3.66
C PRO A 130 15.04 9.00 -4.96
N THR A 131 15.77 10.06 -5.08
CA THR A 131 16.63 10.23 -6.25
C THR A 131 18.03 9.85 -5.84
N PHE A 132 18.73 9.26 -6.78
CA PHE A 132 20.07 8.77 -6.50
C PHE A 132 21.12 9.48 -7.32
N GLU A 133 20.71 10.47 -8.11
CA GLU A 133 21.70 11.16 -8.90
C GLU A 133 22.69 11.88 -8.03
N ASP A 134 22.28 12.30 -6.84
CA ASP A 134 23.20 12.92 -5.92
C ASP A 134 24.25 11.96 -5.47
N GLU A 135 23.90 10.70 -5.43
CA GLU A 135 24.82 9.69 -4.96
C GLU A 135 25.72 9.20 -6.04
N ASP A 136 25.36 9.46 -7.26
CA ASP A 136 26.13 9.00 -8.37
C ASP A 136 27.34 9.84 -8.64
N GLU A 137 27.43 10.95 -7.99
CA GLU A 137 28.50 11.92 -8.28
C GLU A 137 29.85 11.55 -7.77
#